data_9eddc3db516e4e57e93efcb2e81d3882
#
_entry.id   9eddc3db516e4e57e93efcb2e81d3882
#
_cell.length_a   1.000
_cell.length_b   1.000
_cell.length_c   1.000
_cell.angle_alpha   90.00
_cell.angle_beta   90.00
_cell.angle_gamma   90.00
#
_symmetry.space_group_name_H-M   'P 1'
#
loop_
_entity.id
_entity.type
_entity.pdbx_description
1 polymer ?
#
loop_
_entity_poly.entity_id
_entity_poly.type
_entity_poly.pdbx_seq_one_letter_code
_entity_poly.pdbx_strand_id
1 'polypeptide(L)'
;VVGLSGYEDEVPFTLTKGERQRVAVASVLAAQPQVIILDEPTTGLDYRHQRSMMEMLRDLHRRGHTVIIITHSMWVAAEYAERVVVMKDGQILLDAPTRAVFAQEPILAEASLRPPPLLRLGNWLGTSGLTLEAMVEELR
;
A
#
# COMPACT_ATOMS: atom_id res chain seq x y z
N VAL A 1 0.21 -0.51 -19.19
CA VAL A 1 0.68 -0.55 -17.80
C VAL A 1 -0.34 0.08 -16.87
N VAL A 2 -0.74 1.33 -17.07
CA VAL A 2 -1.64 2.07 -16.17
C VAL A 2 -3.14 1.85 -16.44
N GLY A 3 -3.53 1.04 -17.43
CA GLY A 3 -4.92 0.70 -17.73
C GLY A 3 -5.74 1.88 -18.27
N LEU A 4 -5.13 2.74 -19.08
CA LEU A 4 -5.78 3.91 -19.70
C LEU A 4 -5.80 3.79 -21.24
N SER A 5 -5.74 2.58 -21.79
CA SER A 5 -5.89 2.38 -23.23
C SER A 5 -7.27 2.85 -23.70
N GLY A 6 -7.30 3.67 -24.76
CA GLY A 6 -8.52 4.29 -25.28
C GLY A 6 -8.86 5.65 -24.68
N TYR A 7 -8.00 6.19 -23.82
CA TYR A 7 -8.17 7.52 -23.20
C TYR A 7 -7.17 8.56 -23.76
N GLU A 8 -6.47 8.23 -24.84
CA GLU A 8 -5.37 9.02 -25.37
C GLU A 8 -5.82 10.42 -25.79
N ASP A 9 -7.05 10.55 -26.32
CA ASP A 9 -7.62 11.81 -26.80
C ASP A 9 -8.58 12.47 -25.79
N GLU A 10 -8.75 11.87 -24.59
CA GLU A 10 -9.66 12.40 -23.58
C GLU A 10 -9.07 13.62 -22.86
N VAL A 11 -9.93 14.60 -22.59
CA VAL A 11 -9.54 15.79 -21.83
C VAL A 11 -9.35 15.40 -20.35
N PRO A 12 -8.22 15.70 -19.71
CA PRO A 12 -7.96 15.29 -18.32
C PRO A 12 -9.03 15.69 -17.30
N PHE A 13 -9.79 16.75 -17.56
CA PHE A 13 -10.85 17.23 -16.68
C PHE A 13 -12.13 16.37 -16.74
N THR A 14 -12.33 15.58 -17.79
CA THR A 14 -13.46 14.65 -17.91
C THR A 14 -13.21 13.32 -17.19
N LEU A 15 -11.96 13.04 -16.86
CA LEU A 15 -11.57 11.82 -16.19
C LEU A 15 -12.05 11.78 -14.72
N THR A 16 -12.38 10.60 -14.25
CA THR A 16 -12.64 10.36 -12.83
C THR A 16 -11.39 10.60 -11.98
N LYS A 17 -11.54 10.71 -10.67
CA LYS A 17 -10.41 10.90 -9.76
C LYS A 17 -9.38 9.76 -9.89
N GLY A 18 -9.85 8.51 -9.98
CA GLY A 18 -8.98 7.34 -10.13
C GLY A 18 -8.20 7.33 -11.45
N GLU A 19 -8.86 7.72 -12.56
CA GLU A 19 -8.20 7.84 -13.86
C GLU A 19 -7.16 8.96 -13.86
N ARG A 20 -7.47 10.15 -13.31
CA ARG A 20 -6.50 11.23 -13.17
C ARG A 20 -5.27 10.80 -12.35
N GLN A 21 -5.47 10.02 -11.29
CA GLN A 21 -4.36 9.51 -10.49
C GLN A 21 -3.47 8.53 -11.27
N ARG A 22 -4.07 7.69 -12.12
CA ARG A 22 -3.33 6.84 -13.06
C ARG A 22 -2.58 7.62 -14.13
N VAL A 23 -3.15 8.71 -14.64
CA VAL A 23 -2.45 9.65 -15.55
C VAL A 23 -1.22 10.24 -14.86
N ALA A 24 -1.35 10.68 -13.60
CA ALA A 24 -0.22 11.19 -12.82
C ALA A 24 0.90 10.13 -12.66
N VAL A 25 0.54 8.89 -12.35
CA VAL A 25 1.52 7.78 -12.31
C VAL A 25 2.14 7.54 -13.69
N ALA A 26 1.33 7.56 -14.76
CA ALA A 26 1.83 7.37 -16.12
C ALA A 26 2.84 8.44 -16.52
N SER A 27 2.59 9.72 -16.16
CA SER A 27 3.51 10.82 -16.46
C SER A 27 4.87 10.67 -15.77
N VAL A 28 4.89 10.16 -14.52
CA VAL A 28 6.13 9.83 -13.81
C VAL A 28 6.84 8.64 -14.47
N LEU A 29 6.09 7.61 -14.85
CA LEU A 29 6.64 6.41 -15.49
C LEU A 29 7.24 6.68 -16.87
N ALA A 30 6.79 7.72 -17.57
CA ALA A 30 7.36 8.12 -18.85
C ALA A 30 8.86 8.47 -18.75
N ALA A 31 9.33 8.90 -17.58
CA ALA A 31 10.75 9.16 -17.30
C ALA A 31 11.53 7.87 -16.94
N GLN A 32 10.89 6.70 -16.91
CA GLN A 32 11.48 5.40 -16.55
C GLN A 32 12.29 5.42 -15.22
N PRO A 33 11.73 5.96 -14.12
CA PRO A 33 12.45 6.04 -12.86
C PRO A 33 12.69 4.67 -12.27
N GLN A 34 13.82 4.47 -11.59
CA GLN A 34 14.08 3.25 -10.81
C GLN A 34 13.30 3.25 -9.49
N VAL A 35 13.05 4.43 -8.91
CA VAL A 35 12.36 4.63 -7.64
C VAL A 35 11.12 5.49 -7.87
N ILE A 36 9.97 5.04 -7.39
CA ILE A 36 8.69 5.73 -7.47
C ILE A 36 8.22 5.97 -6.04
N ILE A 37 7.94 7.23 -5.69
CA ILE A 37 7.42 7.61 -4.39
C ILE A 37 6.01 8.16 -4.58
N LEU A 38 5.04 7.62 -3.83
CA LEU A 38 3.64 8.03 -3.88
C LEU A 38 3.17 8.41 -2.48
N ASP A 39 2.57 9.59 -2.38
CA ASP A 39 1.97 10.09 -1.16
C ASP A 39 0.46 9.90 -1.23
N GLU A 40 -0.09 9.11 -0.31
CA GLU A 40 -1.51 8.77 -0.18
C GLU A 40 -2.20 8.36 -1.51
N PRO A 41 -1.66 7.39 -2.28
CA PRO A 41 -2.15 7.10 -3.63
C PRO A 41 -3.56 6.52 -3.68
N THR A 42 -4.12 6.11 -2.55
CA THR A 42 -5.46 5.51 -2.46
C THR A 42 -6.51 6.45 -1.86
N THR A 43 -6.10 7.62 -1.38
CA THR A 43 -7.02 8.56 -0.69
C THR A 43 -8.10 9.09 -1.61
N GLY A 44 -9.35 8.96 -1.15
CA GLY A 44 -10.56 9.41 -1.87
C GLY A 44 -10.93 8.55 -3.09
N LEU A 45 -10.37 7.36 -3.21
CA LEU A 45 -10.83 6.31 -4.12
C LEU A 45 -11.78 5.36 -3.37
N ASP A 46 -12.76 4.81 -4.08
CA ASP A 46 -13.53 3.67 -3.57
C ASP A 46 -12.66 2.41 -3.50
N TYR A 47 -13.13 1.40 -2.78
CA TYR A 47 -12.39 0.16 -2.53
C TYR A 47 -11.91 -0.53 -3.81
N ARG A 48 -12.73 -0.58 -4.86
CA ARG A 48 -12.37 -1.21 -6.14
C ARG A 48 -11.23 -0.46 -6.83
N HIS A 49 -11.27 0.86 -6.84
CA HIS A 49 -10.23 1.70 -7.43
C HIS A 49 -8.95 1.68 -6.58
N GLN A 50 -9.07 1.65 -5.25
CA GLN A 50 -7.91 1.48 -4.36
C GLN A 50 -7.17 0.17 -4.67
N ARG A 51 -7.87 -0.96 -4.71
CA ARG A 51 -7.25 -2.24 -5.06
C ARG A 51 -6.60 -2.20 -6.44
N SER A 52 -7.30 -1.68 -7.43
CA SER A 52 -6.76 -1.59 -8.79
C SER A 52 -5.50 -0.73 -8.87
N MET A 53 -5.41 0.35 -8.09
CA MET A 53 -4.21 1.16 -7.95
C MET A 53 -3.06 0.36 -7.33
N MET A 54 -3.33 -0.33 -6.23
CA MET A 54 -2.32 -1.12 -5.52
C MET A 54 -1.80 -2.29 -6.35
N GLU A 55 -2.68 -2.98 -7.10
CA GLU A 55 -2.26 -4.03 -8.03
C GLU A 55 -1.34 -3.49 -9.13
N MET A 56 -1.66 -2.32 -9.68
CA MET A 56 -0.80 -1.66 -10.66
C MET A 56 0.58 -1.35 -10.08
N LEU A 57 0.66 -0.82 -8.84
CA LEU A 57 1.93 -0.52 -8.16
C LEU A 57 2.72 -1.80 -7.86
N ARG A 58 2.04 -2.88 -7.47
CA ARG A 58 2.64 -4.20 -7.27
C ARG A 58 3.24 -4.75 -8.57
N ASP A 59 2.56 -4.58 -9.71
CA ASP A 59 3.08 -4.98 -11.01
C ASP A 59 4.31 -4.15 -11.42
N LEU A 60 4.36 -2.87 -11.10
CA LEU A 60 5.55 -2.04 -11.31
C LEU A 60 6.72 -2.54 -10.46
N HIS A 61 6.48 -2.88 -9.20
CA HIS A 61 7.50 -3.47 -8.33
C HIS A 61 8.04 -4.80 -8.91
N ARG A 62 7.17 -5.69 -9.38
CA ARG A 62 7.55 -6.96 -10.04
C ARG A 62 8.37 -6.74 -11.31
N ARG A 63 8.25 -5.61 -11.97
CA ARG A 63 9.05 -5.22 -13.15
C ARG A 63 10.39 -4.58 -12.79
N GLY A 64 10.74 -4.51 -11.50
CA GLY A 64 12.04 -4.05 -11.01
C GLY A 64 12.06 -2.60 -10.52
N HIS A 65 10.93 -1.89 -10.47
CA HIS A 65 10.88 -0.59 -9.84
C HIS A 65 10.87 -0.72 -8.32
N THR A 66 11.57 0.17 -7.62
CA THR A 66 11.38 0.36 -6.18
C THR A 66 10.17 1.26 -5.97
N VAL A 67 9.16 0.78 -5.25
CA VAL A 67 7.94 1.54 -4.96
C VAL A 67 7.91 1.88 -3.47
N ILE A 68 7.84 3.17 -3.16
CA ILE A 68 7.71 3.70 -1.80
C ILE A 68 6.33 4.35 -1.69
N ILE A 69 5.54 3.94 -0.72
CA ILE A 69 4.20 4.47 -0.46
C ILE A 69 4.18 5.12 0.91
N ILE A 70 3.83 6.40 0.96
CA ILE A 70 3.52 7.10 2.21
C ILE A 70 2.02 7.00 2.41
N THR A 71 1.59 6.41 3.52
CA THR A 71 0.16 6.24 3.79
C THR A 71 -0.12 5.99 5.27
N HIS A 72 -1.31 6.36 5.72
CA HIS A 72 -1.87 5.97 7.01
C HIS A 72 -2.83 4.76 6.87
N SER A 73 -3.00 4.21 5.68
CA SER A 73 -3.86 3.06 5.42
C SER A 73 -3.19 1.76 5.80
N MET A 74 -3.49 1.26 6.98
CA MET A 74 -2.84 0.06 7.52
C MET A 74 -3.16 -1.21 6.74
N TRP A 75 -4.32 -1.28 6.05
CA TRP A 75 -4.61 -2.42 5.18
C TRP A 75 -3.69 -2.43 3.93
N VAL A 76 -3.37 -1.25 3.37
CA VAL A 76 -2.42 -1.13 2.26
C VAL A 76 -1.04 -1.64 2.69
N ALA A 77 -0.56 -1.17 3.85
CA ALA A 77 0.71 -1.63 4.38
C ALA A 77 0.73 -3.13 4.66
N ALA A 78 -0.34 -3.68 5.25
CA ALA A 78 -0.43 -5.10 5.59
C ALA A 78 -0.47 -6.02 4.36
N GLU A 79 -1.21 -5.62 3.31
CA GLU A 79 -1.46 -6.48 2.14
C GLU A 79 -0.39 -6.34 1.05
N TYR A 80 0.24 -5.17 0.92
CA TYR A 80 1.11 -4.86 -0.22
C TYR A 80 2.56 -4.57 0.13
N ALA A 81 2.89 -4.18 1.35
CA ALA A 81 4.26 -3.85 1.71
C ALA A 81 5.06 -5.08 2.17
N GLU A 82 6.30 -5.19 1.72
CA GLU A 82 7.28 -6.16 2.22
C GLU A 82 8.00 -5.64 3.46
N ARG A 83 8.24 -4.34 3.51
CA ARG A 83 8.92 -3.61 4.59
C ARG A 83 8.13 -2.36 4.94
N VAL A 84 8.02 -2.06 6.21
CA VAL A 84 7.31 -0.89 6.73
C VAL A 84 8.24 -0.07 7.61
N VAL A 85 8.22 1.24 7.38
CA VAL A 85 8.91 2.23 8.23
C VAL A 85 7.83 3.02 8.96
N VAL A 86 7.79 2.91 10.28
CA VAL A 86 6.87 3.67 11.14
C VAL A 86 7.57 4.95 11.56
N MET A 87 6.93 6.08 11.30
CA MET A 87 7.46 7.40 11.62
C MET A 87 6.53 8.19 12.53
N LYS A 88 7.11 8.98 13.42
CA LYS A 88 6.41 9.96 14.27
C LYS A 88 7.31 11.16 14.52
N ASP A 89 6.76 12.36 14.43
CA ASP A 89 7.46 13.62 14.72
C ASP A 89 8.82 13.74 14.00
N GLY A 90 8.89 13.26 12.75
CA GLY A 90 10.11 13.28 11.94
C GLY A 90 11.16 12.22 12.32
N GLN A 91 10.84 11.31 13.23
CA GLN A 91 11.73 10.23 13.66
C GLN A 91 11.22 8.86 13.23
N ILE A 92 12.14 7.95 12.94
CA ILE A 92 11.82 6.54 12.68
C ILE A 92 11.70 5.83 14.03
N LEU A 93 10.49 5.32 14.32
CA LEU A 93 10.25 4.50 15.51
C LEU A 93 10.54 3.03 15.27
N LEU A 94 10.28 2.54 14.05
CA LEU A 94 10.50 1.14 13.68
C LEU A 94 10.71 1.04 12.18
N ASP A 95 11.61 0.14 11.79
CA ASP A 95 11.90 -0.19 10.40
C ASP A 95 12.14 -1.70 10.32
N ALA A 96 11.18 -2.45 9.76
CA ALA A 96 11.23 -3.90 9.75
C ALA A 96 10.31 -4.49 8.65
N PRO A 97 10.42 -5.82 8.38
CA PRO A 97 9.44 -6.53 7.57
C PRO A 97 8.03 -6.36 8.11
N THR A 98 7.05 -6.32 7.22
CA THR A 98 5.64 -6.01 7.54
C THR A 98 5.09 -6.83 8.71
N ARG A 99 5.34 -8.14 8.75
CA ARG A 99 4.90 -9.01 9.86
C ARG A 99 5.46 -8.57 11.21
N ALA A 100 6.74 -8.24 11.26
CA ALA A 100 7.42 -7.80 12.48
C ALA A 100 6.86 -6.46 12.99
N VAL A 101 6.54 -5.54 12.06
CA VAL A 101 5.93 -4.24 12.41
C VAL A 101 4.55 -4.42 13.01
N PHE A 102 3.69 -5.22 12.41
CA PHE A 102 2.32 -5.43 12.91
C PHE A 102 2.23 -6.25 14.20
N ALA A 103 3.28 -6.94 14.58
CA ALA A 103 3.41 -7.57 15.91
C ALA A 103 3.74 -6.56 17.02
N GLN A 104 4.19 -5.34 16.69
CA GLN A 104 4.59 -4.30 17.63
C GLN A 104 3.45 -3.30 17.89
N GLU A 105 2.31 -3.77 18.37
CA GLU A 105 1.14 -2.92 18.65
C GLU A 105 1.46 -1.69 19.53
N PRO A 106 2.31 -1.76 20.57
CA PRO A 106 2.66 -0.59 21.37
C PRO A 106 3.34 0.52 20.55
N ILE A 107 4.27 0.18 19.65
CA ILE A 107 4.96 1.15 18.79
C ILE A 107 3.99 1.76 17.77
N LEU A 108 3.12 0.95 17.19
CA LEU A 108 2.08 1.45 16.29
C LEU A 108 1.13 2.41 17.02
N ALA A 109 0.72 2.08 18.24
CA ALA A 109 -0.13 2.95 19.07
C ALA A 109 0.55 4.28 19.40
N GLU A 110 1.86 4.28 19.67
CA GLU A 110 2.66 5.48 19.87
C GLU A 110 2.62 6.40 18.65
N ALA A 111 2.67 5.83 17.43
CA ALA A 111 2.49 6.57 16.16
C ALA A 111 1.02 6.88 15.83
N SER A 112 0.06 6.64 16.75
CA SER A 112 -1.38 6.77 16.51
C SER A 112 -1.91 5.85 15.39
N LEU A 113 -1.24 4.75 15.14
CA LEU A 113 -1.61 3.72 14.17
C LEU A 113 -2.23 2.51 14.89
N ARG A 114 -3.06 1.77 14.18
CA ARG A 114 -3.66 0.51 14.67
C ARG A 114 -3.58 -0.57 13.59
N PRO A 115 -3.13 -1.79 13.93
CA PRO A 115 -3.19 -2.89 12.99
C PRO A 115 -4.62 -3.13 12.49
N PRO A 116 -4.81 -3.64 11.25
CA PRO A 116 -6.10 -4.12 10.79
C PRO A 116 -6.71 -5.11 11.78
N PRO A 117 -8.05 -5.14 11.93
CA PRO A 117 -8.73 -6.04 12.90
C PRO A 117 -8.34 -7.51 12.73
N LEU A 118 -8.15 -7.97 11.49
CA LEU A 118 -7.72 -9.33 11.20
C LEU A 118 -6.35 -9.65 11.80
N LEU A 119 -5.38 -8.74 11.68
CA LEU A 119 -4.04 -8.94 12.24
C LEU A 119 -4.05 -8.90 13.77
N ARG A 120 -4.89 -8.08 14.37
CA ARG A 120 -5.08 -8.07 15.83
C ARG A 120 -5.65 -9.42 16.32
N LEU A 121 -6.62 -9.98 15.59
CA LEU A 121 -7.13 -11.31 15.88
C LEU A 121 -6.01 -12.35 15.73
N GLY A 122 -5.21 -12.28 14.66
CA GLY A 122 -4.06 -13.16 14.46
C GLY A 122 -3.06 -13.10 15.61
N ASN A 123 -2.66 -11.88 16.01
CA ASN A 123 -1.76 -11.69 17.16
C ASN A 123 -2.33 -12.34 18.44
N TRP A 124 -3.64 -12.19 18.67
CA TRP A 124 -4.31 -12.82 19.84
C TRP A 124 -4.35 -14.34 19.75
N LEU A 125 -4.49 -14.90 18.55
CA LEU A 125 -4.48 -16.36 18.30
C LEU A 125 -3.06 -16.95 18.19
N GLY A 126 -2.00 -16.09 18.23
CA GLY A 126 -0.62 -16.52 18.10
C GLY A 126 -0.20 -16.85 16.65
N THR A 127 -0.94 -16.35 15.65
CA THR A 127 -0.57 -16.51 14.24
C THR A 127 0.20 -15.30 13.72
N SER A 128 1.01 -15.51 12.70
CA SER A 128 1.78 -14.47 12.01
C SER A 128 1.25 -14.12 10.62
N GLY A 129 0.19 -14.78 10.17
CA GLY A 129 -0.41 -14.58 8.86
C GLY A 129 -0.93 -13.16 8.65
N LEU A 130 -0.63 -12.57 7.50
CA LEU A 130 -1.13 -11.23 7.13
C LEU A 130 -2.47 -11.27 6.38
N THR A 131 -2.91 -12.45 5.98
CA THR A 131 -4.19 -12.72 5.32
C THR A 131 -4.97 -13.80 6.07
N LEU A 132 -6.28 -13.87 5.82
CA LEU A 132 -7.14 -14.89 6.42
C LEU A 132 -6.69 -16.30 6.03
N GLU A 133 -6.33 -16.49 4.76
CA GLU A 133 -5.87 -17.77 4.23
C GLU A 133 -4.60 -18.25 4.95
N ALA A 134 -3.61 -17.34 5.10
CA ALA A 134 -2.37 -17.64 5.80
C ALA A 134 -2.61 -17.97 7.29
N MET A 135 -3.52 -17.25 7.96
CA MET A 135 -3.87 -17.53 9.36
C MET A 135 -4.56 -18.88 9.52
N VAL A 136 -5.48 -19.22 8.62
CA VAL A 136 -6.17 -20.52 8.64
C VAL A 136 -5.20 -21.67 8.40
N GLU A 137 -4.20 -21.48 7.56
CA GLU A 137 -3.17 -22.48 7.28
C GLU A 137 -2.25 -22.70 8.48
N GLU A 138 -1.87 -21.62 9.19
CA GLU A 138 -1.05 -21.69 10.41
C GLU A 138 -1.79 -22.33 11.62
N LEU A 139 -3.13 -22.28 11.63
CA LEU A 139 -3.96 -22.84 12.72
C LEU A 139 -4.39 -24.31 12.50
N ARG A 140 -4.06 -24.91 11.36
CA ARG A 140 -4.32 -26.31 11.04
C ARG A 140 -3.22 -27.22 11.52
#